data_8121bcd38b4c159b9f14950abac08139
#
_entry.id   8121bcd38b4c159b9f14950abac08139
#
_cell.length_a   1.000
_cell.length_b   1.000
_cell.length_c   1.000
_cell.angle_alpha   90.00
_cell.angle_beta   90.00
_cell.angle_gamma   90.00
#
_symmetry.space_group_name_H-M   'P 1'
#
loop_
_entity.id
_entity.type
_entity.pdbx_description
1 polymer ?
#
loop_
_entity_poly.entity_id
_entity_poly.type
_entity_poly.pdbx_seq_one_letter_code
_entity_poly.pdbx_strand_id
1 'polypeptide(L)'
;MILMDFQQVIKDRFSVRQFSDKAVEQEKIDAILGAGRIAPTAKNLQPIKIYVVKSEEWLAKIDNASPCRYGAPLVLIVCWDQQLAYLNNRWWHSTYEMDSCIVATHMLLESTNQWLGSVRIELF
;
A
#
# COMPACT_ATOMS: atom_id res chain seq x y z
N MET A 1 -4.06 12.02 -18.83
CA MET A 1 -4.86 11.93 -17.59
C MET A 1 -4.61 13.18 -16.77
N ILE A 2 -5.68 13.81 -16.28
CA ILE A 2 -5.55 14.98 -15.40
C ILE A 2 -5.32 14.45 -13.98
N LEU A 3 -4.18 14.79 -13.40
CA LEU A 3 -3.89 14.50 -12.01
C LEU A 3 -4.67 15.47 -11.11
N MET A 4 -5.05 15.00 -9.95
CA MET A 4 -5.68 15.84 -8.93
C MET A 4 -4.64 16.78 -8.30
N ASP A 5 -5.08 17.93 -7.79
CA ASP A 5 -4.21 18.68 -6.89
C ASP A 5 -4.09 17.96 -5.53
N PHE A 6 -3.03 18.26 -4.81
CA PHE A 6 -2.71 17.55 -3.57
C PHE A 6 -3.79 17.68 -2.51
N GLN A 7 -4.41 18.84 -2.38
CA GLN A 7 -5.49 19.07 -1.41
C GLN A 7 -6.71 18.20 -1.73
N GLN A 8 -7.03 18.04 -3.01
CA GLN A 8 -8.13 17.22 -3.45
C GLN A 8 -7.84 15.73 -3.16
N VAL A 9 -6.62 15.26 -3.43
CA VAL A 9 -6.20 13.89 -3.12
C VAL A 9 -6.41 13.55 -1.65
N ILE A 10 -5.96 14.43 -0.74
CA ILE A 10 -6.10 14.22 0.70
C ILE A 10 -7.58 14.14 1.10
N LYS A 11 -8.44 14.99 0.53
CA LYS A 11 -9.87 15.03 0.84
C LYS A 11 -10.63 13.84 0.29
N ASP A 12 -10.29 13.40 -0.92
CA ASP A 12 -11.02 12.36 -1.64
C ASP A 12 -10.60 10.94 -1.25
N ARG A 13 -9.42 10.77 -0.64
CA ARG A 13 -9.01 9.46 -0.16
C ARG A 13 -9.96 8.97 0.94
N PHE A 14 -10.60 7.85 0.72
CA PHE A 14 -11.39 7.17 1.75
C PHE A 14 -11.23 5.65 1.62
N SER A 15 -11.59 4.91 2.67
CA SER A 15 -11.52 3.45 2.67
C SER A 15 -12.68 2.85 1.88
N VAL A 16 -12.37 2.33 0.70
CA VAL A 16 -13.33 1.67 -0.20
C VAL A 16 -13.48 0.21 0.21
N ARG A 17 -14.71 -0.27 0.31
CA ARG A 17 -15.01 -1.66 0.71
C ARG A 17 -15.90 -2.39 -0.30
N GLN A 18 -15.87 -1.96 -1.54
CA GLN A 18 -16.49 -2.65 -2.66
C GLN A 18 -15.76 -2.23 -3.93
N PHE A 19 -15.19 -3.19 -4.63
CA PHE A 19 -14.40 -2.95 -5.84
C PHE A 19 -15.03 -3.61 -7.05
N SER A 20 -14.84 -3.02 -8.23
CA SER A 20 -15.14 -3.69 -9.49
C SER A 20 -14.06 -4.75 -9.79
N ASP A 21 -14.36 -5.67 -10.67
CA ASP A 21 -13.41 -6.69 -11.16
C ASP A 21 -12.51 -6.18 -12.30
N LYS A 22 -12.64 -4.91 -12.67
CA LYS A 22 -11.83 -4.31 -13.72
C LYS A 22 -10.36 -4.32 -13.34
N ALA A 23 -9.52 -4.91 -14.21
CA ALA A 23 -8.08 -4.92 -14.01
C ALA A 23 -7.51 -3.50 -13.91
N VAL A 24 -6.56 -3.32 -13.00
CA VAL A 24 -5.84 -2.05 -12.85
C VAL A 24 -4.74 -1.98 -13.90
N GLU A 25 -4.67 -0.86 -14.61
CA GLU A 25 -3.65 -0.63 -15.65
C GLU A 25 -2.25 -0.64 -15.02
N GLN A 26 -1.29 -1.26 -15.74
CA GLN A 26 0.08 -1.40 -15.23
C GLN A 26 0.74 -0.05 -14.90
N GLU A 27 0.47 0.98 -15.69
CA GLU A 27 1.00 2.33 -15.46
C GLU A 27 0.55 2.91 -14.09
N LYS A 28 -0.69 2.62 -13.68
CA LYS A 28 -1.21 3.03 -12.38
C LYS A 28 -0.57 2.25 -11.25
N ILE A 29 -0.36 0.95 -11.43
CA ILE A 29 0.37 0.11 -10.47
C ILE A 29 1.78 0.66 -10.28
N ASP A 30 2.48 0.95 -11.37
CA ASP A 30 3.84 1.49 -11.34
C ASP A 30 3.91 2.85 -10.62
N ALA A 31 2.93 3.72 -10.84
CA ALA A 31 2.84 5.01 -10.15
C ALA A 31 2.64 4.83 -8.64
N ILE A 32 1.77 3.89 -8.23
CA ILE A 32 1.51 3.58 -6.82
C ILE A 32 2.77 3.02 -6.15
N LEU A 33 3.44 2.07 -6.80
CA LEU A 33 4.69 1.51 -6.28
C LEU A 33 5.79 2.57 -6.22
N GLY A 34 5.85 3.47 -7.19
CA GLY A 34 6.76 4.61 -7.21
C GLY A 34 6.55 5.54 -6.02
N ALA A 35 5.30 5.84 -5.67
CA ALA A 35 4.96 6.65 -4.50
C ALA A 35 5.42 5.98 -3.20
N GLY A 36 5.22 4.67 -3.07
CA GLY A 36 5.73 3.90 -1.93
C GLY A 36 7.25 3.93 -1.85
N ARG A 37 7.93 3.83 -2.99
CA ARG A 37 9.39 3.80 -3.06
C ARG A 37 10.06 5.09 -2.59
N ILE A 38 9.44 6.24 -2.81
CA ILE A 38 9.99 7.54 -2.40
C ILE A 38 9.52 7.99 -1.03
N ALA A 39 8.67 7.21 -0.35
CA ALA A 39 8.22 7.53 0.99
C ALA A 39 9.39 7.54 1.98
N PRO A 40 9.39 8.44 2.97
CA PRO A 40 10.45 8.50 3.96
C PRO A 40 10.43 7.27 4.88
N THR A 41 11.60 6.78 5.23
CA THR A 41 11.80 5.77 6.26
C THR A 41 12.89 6.21 7.21
N ALA A 42 12.90 5.68 8.43
CA ALA A 42 13.92 6.03 9.41
C ALA A 42 15.33 5.77 8.85
N LYS A 43 16.20 6.78 8.87
CA LYS A 43 17.55 6.76 8.28
C LYS A 43 17.59 6.36 6.80
N ASN A 44 16.47 6.45 6.11
CA ASN A 44 16.34 6.01 4.70
C ASN A 44 16.77 4.56 4.48
N LEU A 45 16.56 3.70 5.46
CA LEU A 45 16.96 2.29 5.38
C LEU A 45 16.07 1.47 4.46
N GLN A 46 14.87 1.96 4.16
CA GLN A 46 13.95 1.36 3.17
C GLN A 46 13.70 -0.15 3.40
N PRO A 47 13.28 -0.55 4.63
CA PRO A 47 13.15 -1.96 4.98
C PRO A 47 11.88 -2.61 4.43
N ILE A 48 11.24 -2.02 3.44
CA ILE A 48 9.92 -2.40 2.96
C ILE A 48 10.04 -3.22 1.68
N LYS A 49 9.26 -4.31 1.63
CA LYS A 49 9.07 -5.13 0.43
C LYS A 49 7.59 -5.24 0.12
N ILE A 50 7.23 -4.99 -1.13
CA ILE A 50 5.84 -5.01 -1.57
C ILE A 50 5.64 -6.15 -2.55
N TYR A 51 4.66 -7.02 -2.27
CA TYR A 51 4.22 -8.05 -3.20
C TYR A 51 2.99 -7.57 -3.95
N VAL A 52 3.03 -7.69 -5.26
CA VAL A 52 1.90 -7.33 -6.13
C VAL A 52 1.12 -8.60 -6.47
N VAL A 53 -0.12 -8.68 -6.01
CA VAL A 53 -0.98 -9.86 -6.17
C VAL A 53 -2.15 -9.50 -7.09
N LYS A 54 -2.23 -10.12 -8.26
CA LYS A 54 -3.29 -9.87 -9.26
C LYS A 54 -3.76 -11.12 -9.99
N SER A 55 -3.11 -12.29 -9.83
CA SER A 55 -3.60 -13.54 -10.42
C SER A 55 -4.77 -14.10 -9.62
N GLU A 56 -5.71 -14.75 -10.30
CA GLU A 56 -6.88 -15.37 -9.66
C GLU A 56 -6.47 -16.38 -8.57
N GLU A 57 -5.45 -17.20 -8.83
CA GLU A 57 -4.93 -18.18 -7.89
C GLU A 57 -4.49 -17.51 -6.58
N TRP A 58 -3.70 -16.45 -6.66
CA TRP A 58 -3.17 -15.77 -5.47
C TRP A 58 -4.24 -14.91 -4.77
N LEU A 59 -5.16 -14.31 -5.52
CA LEU A 59 -6.28 -13.58 -4.94
C LEU A 59 -7.19 -14.53 -4.14
N ALA A 60 -7.40 -15.76 -4.61
CA ALA A 60 -8.13 -16.77 -3.86
C ALA A 60 -7.42 -17.13 -2.54
N LYS A 61 -6.09 -17.17 -2.51
CA LYS A 61 -5.31 -17.36 -1.28
C LYS A 61 -5.47 -16.19 -0.32
N ILE A 62 -5.54 -14.97 -0.83
CA ILE A 62 -5.85 -13.78 -0.02
C ILE A 62 -7.25 -13.92 0.61
N ASP A 63 -8.25 -14.35 -0.14
CA ASP A 63 -9.61 -14.53 0.39
C ASP A 63 -9.67 -15.58 1.51
N ASN A 64 -8.81 -16.58 1.46
CA ASN A 64 -8.70 -17.57 2.55
C ASN A 64 -8.02 -16.99 3.80
N ALA A 65 -7.15 -16.00 3.64
CA ALA A 65 -6.41 -15.38 4.74
C ALA A 65 -7.15 -14.20 5.37
N SER A 66 -8.01 -13.51 4.60
CA SER A 66 -8.70 -12.31 5.06
C SER A 66 -10.08 -12.16 4.39
N PRO A 67 -11.13 -11.81 5.15
CA PRO A 67 -12.44 -11.51 4.58
C PRO A 67 -12.51 -10.12 3.93
N CYS A 68 -11.41 -9.36 3.93
CA CYS A 68 -11.43 -7.93 3.68
C CYS A 68 -10.86 -7.52 2.30
N ARG A 69 -10.77 -8.45 1.33
CA ARG A 69 -10.40 -8.07 -0.04
C ARG A 69 -11.49 -7.29 -0.76
N TYR A 70 -12.75 -7.49 -0.40
CA TYR A 70 -13.91 -6.78 -0.99
C TYR A 70 -14.00 -6.86 -2.52
N GLY A 71 -13.54 -7.96 -3.10
CA GLY A 71 -13.54 -8.15 -4.56
C GLY A 71 -12.47 -7.37 -5.32
N ALA A 72 -11.50 -6.77 -4.64
CA ALA A 72 -10.44 -6.01 -5.30
C ALA A 72 -9.63 -6.90 -6.27
N PRO A 73 -9.40 -6.44 -7.51
CA PRO A 73 -8.63 -7.20 -8.51
C PRO A 73 -7.11 -7.11 -8.30
N LEU A 74 -6.68 -6.26 -7.39
CA LEU A 74 -5.28 -6.02 -7.05
C LEU A 74 -5.12 -5.92 -5.55
N VAL A 75 -4.14 -6.63 -5.01
CA VAL A 75 -3.73 -6.53 -3.61
C VAL A 75 -2.23 -6.25 -3.56
N LEU A 76 -1.83 -5.25 -2.78
CA LEU A 76 -0.44 -4.94 -2.50
C LEU A 76 -0.16 -5.35 -1.04
N ILE A 77 0.72 -6.35 -0.86
CA ILE A 77 1.11 -6.80 0.48
C ILE A 77 2.37 -6.04 0.87
N VAL A 78 2.24 -5.17 1.86
CA VAL A 78 3.35 -4.35 2.38
C VAL A 78 4.01 -5.11 3.52
N CYS A 79 5.21 -5.62 3.26
CA CYS A 79 6.02 -6.35 4.23
C CYS A 79 7.25 -5.53 4.64
N TRP A 80 7.87 -5.92 5.74
CA TRP A 80 9.11 -5.30 6.20
C TRP A 80 10.17 -6.36 6.52
N ASP A 81 11.43 -5.94 6.39
CA ASP A 81 12.56 -6.70 6.90
C ASP A 81 12.96 -6.10 8.25
N GLN A 82 12.66 -6.83 9.30
CA GLN A 82 12.91 -6.40 10.67
C GLN A 82 14.40 -6.17 10.96
N GLN A 83 15.29 -6.87 10.24
CA GLN A 83 16.74 -6.73 10.42
C GLN A 83 17.28 -5.46 9.77
N LEU A 84 16.63 -4.97 8.71
CA LEU A 84 17.01 -3.73 8.02
C LEU A 84 16.41 -2.48 8.65
N ALA A 85 15.27 -2.61 9.34
CA ALA A 85 14.59 -1.47 9.96
C ALA A 85 15.46 -0.83 11.05
N TYR A 86 15.31 0.48 11.20
CA TYR A 86 16.02 1.20 12.25
C TYR A 86 15.60 0.74 13.64
N LEU A 87 16.59 0.41 14.46
CA LEU A 87 16.40 0.10 15.86
C LEU A 87 16.90 1.26 16.72
N ASN A 88 15.99 1.87 17.48
CA ASN A 88 16.37 2.86 18.48
C ASN A 88 16.88 2.15 19.74
N ASN A 89 18.19 2.10 19.92
CA ASN A 89 18.83 1.40 21.04
C ASN A 89 18.49 2.00 22.43
N ARG A 90 18.09 3.28 22.47
CA ARG A 90 17.71 3.94 23.72
C ARG A 90 16.40 3.40 24.28
N TRP A 91 15.46 3.07 23.38
CA TRP A 91 14.12 2.65 23.75
C TRP A 91 13.81 1.23 23.31
N TRP A 92 14.76 0.54 22.69
CA TRP A 92 14.61 -0.82 22.15
C TRP A 92 13.40 -0.94 21.20
N HIS A 93 13.19 0.10 20.44
CA HIS A 93 12.04 0.20 19.54
C HIS A 93 12.51 0.21 18.07
N SER A 94 11.96 -0.70 17.28
CA SER A 94 12.18 -0.72 15.83
C SER A 94 11.10 0.09 15.10
N THR A 95 11.49 0.72 14.00
CA THR A 95 10.60 1.58 13.21
C THR A 95 9.85 0.84 12.10
N TYR A 96 9.95 -0.47 12.02
CA TYR A 96 9.40 -1.23 10.88
C TYR A 96 7.89 -1.02 10.68
N GLU A 97 7.10 -0.99 11.74
CA GLU A 97 5.66 -0.73 11.63
C GLU A 97 5.36 0.70 11.17
N MET A 98 6.07 1.67 11.71
CA MET A 98 5.92 3.07 11.31
C MET A 98 6.33 3.28 9.86
N ASP A 99 7.47 2.73 9.44
CA ASP A 99 7.96 2.85 8.08
C ASP A 99 6.98 2.22 7.09
N SER A 100 6.42 1.04 7.40
CA SER A 100 5.44 0.39 6.54
C SER A 100 4.12 1.17 6.44
N CYS A 101 3.66 1.78 7.53
CA CYS A 101 2.47 2.65 7.53
C CYS A 101 2.68 3.90 6.68
N ILE A 102 3.86 4.52 6.74
CA ILE A 102 4.20 5.68 5.93
C ILE A 102 4.20 5.31 4.44
N VAL A 103 4.86 4.22 4.08
CA VAL A 103 4.89 3.71 2.70
C VAL A 103 3.47 3.40 2.20
N ALA A 104 2.68 2.68 2.98
CA ALA A 104 1.30 2.37 2.63
C ALA A 104 0.45 3.63 2.45
N THR A 105 0.63 4.64 3.29
CA THR A 105 -0.10 5.91 3.18
C THR A 105 0.24 6.65 1.89
N HIS A 106 1.51 6.73 1.49
CA HIS A 106 1.91 7.28 0.19
C HIS A 106 1.21 6.55 -0.96
N MET A 107 1.14 5.22 -0.89
CA MET A 107 0.47 4.42 -1.93
C MET A 107 -1.05 4.64 -1.96
N LEU A 108 -1.69 4.79 -0.81
CA LEU A 108 -3.12 5.13 -0.72
C LEU A 108 -3.42 6.48 -1.36
N LEU A 109 -2.60 7.48 -1.10
CA LEU A 109 -2.75 8.82 -1.69
C LEU A 109 -2.54 8.77 -3.21
N GLU A 110 -1.51 8.07 -3.68
CA GLU A 110 -1.28 7.94 -5.13
C GLU A 110 -2.39 7.14 -5.81
N SER A 111 -2.96 6.13 -5.16
CA SER A 111 -4.12 5.42 -5.69
C SER A 111 -5.28 6.38 -5.97
N THR A 112 -5.57 7.26 -5.04
CA THR A 112 -6.60 8.31 -5.22
C THR A 112 -6.23 9.27 -6.36
N ASN A 113 -4.96 9.69 -6.43
CA ASN A 113 -4.46 10.52 -7.51
C ASN A 113 -4.60 9.87 -8.90
N GLN A 114 -4.55 8.53 -8.95
CA GLN A 114 -4.78 7.72 -10.15
C GLN A 114 -6.26 7.37 -10.38
N TRP A 115 -7.18 7.99 -9.65
CA TRP A 115 -8.64 7.74 -9.73
C TRP A 115 -9.03 6.30 -9.38
N LEU A 116 -8.30 5.69 -8.45
CA LEU A 116 -8.58 4.36 -7.91
C LEU A 116 -9.04 4.43 -6.46
N GLY A 117 -10.02 3.59 -6.13
CA GLY A 117 -10.35 3.33 -4.73
C GLY A 117 -9.29 2.44 -4.08
N SER A 118 -9.12 2.58 -2.78
CA SER A 118 -8.20 1.76 -2.00
C SER A 118 -8.67 1.61 -0.55
N VAL A 119 -8.12 0.61 0.13
CA VAL A 119 -8.32 0.43 1.57
C VAL A 119 -7.10 -0.26 2.16
N ARG A 120 -6.70 0.16 3.36
CA ARG A 120 -5.67 -0.53 4.15
C ARG A 120 -6.31 -1.57 5.06
N ILE A 121 -5.81 -2.79 5.01
CA ILE A 121 -6.29 -3.92 5.81
C ILE A 121 -5.16 -4.45 6.68
N GLU A 122 -5.49 -4.74 7.93
CA GLU A 122 -4.59 -5.38 8.89
C GLU A 122 -5.19 -6.69 9.45
N LEU A 123 -6.41 -7.02 9.07
CA LEU A 123 -7.07 -8.25 9.48
C LEU A 123 -6.74 -9.36 8.48
N PHE A 124 -5.72 -10.15 8.80
CA PHE A 124 -5.33 -11.33 8.02
C PHE A 124 -4.48 -12.28 8.88
#